data_0eddbbb7407962eb95992c2f9e66c29a
#
_entry.id   0eddbbb7407962eb95992c2f9e66c29a
#
_cell.length_a   1.000
_cell.length_b   1.000
_cell.length_c   1.000
_cell.angle_alpha   90.00
_cell.angle_beta   90.00
_cell.angle_gamma   90.00
#
_symmetry.space_group_name_H-M   'P 1'
#
loop_
_entity.id
_entity.type
_entity.pdbx_description
1 polymer ?
#
loop_
_entity_poly.entity_id
_entity_poly.type
_entity_poly.pdbx_seq_one_letter_code
_entity_poly.pdbx_strand_id
1 'polypeptide(L)'
;MDKIVKYYMAPLESVTTWIYRQAHAKIYGRLDKYFIPFLEPHEKRDFKTRELQEILPEHNENIYAVPQILTNRSEGFIKLAKALKEWGYEEINLNLGCPSKTVVTKGKGSGFLAKPEELKLFLTEIFDALSGEVKISVKTRIGKEDPEEFPALLELFNKYPMEELIIHPRVQKDGYGNVPRLEIYELAEKQSMNPICYNGDLYTREQIRNLTERFPGTQRLMFGRGFLRN
;
A
#
# COMPACT_ATOMS: atom_id res chain seq x y z
N MET A 1 24.70 -0.07 -15.75
CA MET A 1 23.65 -1.09 -15.59
C MET A 1 22.34 -0.36 -15.49
N ASP A 2 21.44 -0.60 -16.42
CA ASP A 2 20.10 -0.02 -16.37
C ASP A 2 19.41 -0.53 -15.11
N LYS A 3 18.91 0.38 -14.27
CA LYS A 3 18.19 0.02 -13.05
C LYS A 3 16.87 -0.62 -13.46
N ILE A 4 16.64 -1.85 -13.03
CA ILE A 4 15.37 -2.55 -13.25
C ILE A 4 14.32 -1.87 -12.37
N VAL A 5 13.33 -1.23 -12.99
CA VAL A 5 12.18 -0.63 -12.29
C VAL A 5 11.09 -1.67 -12.18
N LYS A 6 10.57 -1.87 -10.97
CA LYS A 6 9.44 -2.76 -10.67
C LYS A 6 8.12 -2.03 -10.81
N TYR A 7 7.13 -2.70 -11.38
CA TYR A 7 5.80 -2.15 -11.64
C TYR A 7 4.74 -2.89 -10.84
N TYR A 8 3.90 -2.14 -10.14
CA TYR A 8 2.87 -2.67 -9.24
C TYR A 8 1.48 -2.20 -9.60
N MET A 9 0.48 -3.06 -9.43
CA MET A 9 -0.93 -2.69 -9.51
C MET A 9 -1.44 -2.26 -8.13
N ALA A 10 -1.98 -1.03 -8.03
CA ALA A 10 -2.55 -0.52 -6.80
C ALA A 10 -3.88 -1.22 -6.44
N PRO A 11 -4.19 -1.36 -5.14
CA PRO A 11 -5.47 -1.88 -4.68
C PRO A 11 -6.56 -0.81 -4.87
N LEU A 12 -7.44 -0.99 -5.85
CA LEU A 12 -8.60 -0.14 -6.09
C LEU A 12 -9.88 -0.94 -5.79
N GLU A 13 -10.57 -0.56 -4.72
CA GLU A 13 -11.80 -1.24 -4.27
C GLU A 13 -12.83 -1.33 -5.41
N SER A 14 -13.40 -2.51 -5.61
CA SER A 14 -14.36 -2.84 -6.68
C SER A 14 -13.83 -2.72 -8.11
N VAL A 15 -12.59 -2.35 -8.32
CA VAL A 15 -11.98 -2.16 -9.65
C VAL A 15 -10.91 -3.22 -9.91
N THR A 16 -9.83 -3.25 -9.13
CA THR A 16 -8.75 -4.23 -9.30
C THR A 16 -9.09 -5.56 -8.61
N THR A 17 -10.26 -6.13 -8.96
CA THR A 17 -10.72 -7.43 -8.49
C THR A 17 -9.81 -8.55 -9.01
N TRP A 18 -9.98 -9.77 -8.50
CA TRP A 18 -9.21 -10.91 -8.96
C TRP A 18 -9.36 -11.14 -10.47
N ILE A 19 -10.57 -10.93 -11.02
CA ILE A 19 -10.84 -11.03 -12.47
C ILE A 19 -9.99 -10.01 -13.24
N TYR A 20 -9.94 -8.76 -12.76
CA TYR A 20 -9.15 -7.71 -13.41
C TYR A 20 -7.65 -8.01 -13.33
N ARG A 21 -7.14 -8.46 -12.18
CA ARG A 21 -5.73 -8.80 -12.00
C ARG A 21 -5.30 -9.92 -12.94
N GLN A 22 -6.10 -10.99 -13.03
CA GLN A 22 -5.84 -12.11 -13.94
C GLN A 22 -5.93 -11.71 -15.42
N ALA A 23 -6.97 -10.95 -15.79
CA ALA A 23 -7.13 -10.45 -17.16
C ALA A 23 -5.95 -9.56 -17.57
N HIS A 24 -5.53 -8.63 -16.67
CA HIS A 24 -4.38 -7.78 -16.92
C HIS A 24 -3.10 -8.60 -17.13
N ALA A 25 -2.81 -9.54 -16.22
CA ALA A 25 -1.61 -10.37 -16.31
C ALA A 25 -1.57 -11.22 -17.60
N LYS A 26 -2.74 -11.70 -18.05
CA LYS A 26 -2.87 -12.49 -19.26
C LYS A 26 -2.71 -11.66 -20.54
N ILE A 27 -3.23 -10.44 -20.57
CA ILE A 27 -3.29 -9.60 -21.78
C ILE A 27 -2.03 -8.75 -21.94
N TYR A 28 -1.57 -8.13 -20.86
CA TYR A 28 -0.47 -7.15 -20.89
C TYR A 28 0.86 -7.68 -20.34
N GLY A 29 0.88 -8.91 -19.85
CA GLY A 29 2.01 -9.48 -19.13
C GLY A 29 1.96 -9.22 -17.62
N ARG A 30 2.80 -9.95 -16.89
CA ARG A 30 2.80 -9.90 -15.43
C ARG A 30 3.54 -8.66 -14.94
N LEU A 31 2.96 -8.02 -13.93
CA LEU A 31 3.66 -7.03 -13.11
C LEU A 31 4.41 -7.72 -11.98
N ASP A 32 5.33 -7.00 -11.33
CA ASP A 32 6.09 -7.52 -10.19
C ASP A 32 5.21 -7.79 -8.97
N LYS A 33 4.17 -6.94 -8.72
CA LYS A 33 3.18 -7.14 -7.64
C LYS A 33 1.78 -6.66 -8.03
N TYR A 34 0.79 -7.37 -7.51
CA TYR A 34 -0.64 -7.01 -7.60
C TYR A 34 -1.21 -6.89 -6.19
N PHE A 35 -1.55 -5.66 -5.77
CA PHE A 35 -2.13 -5.46 -4.45
C PHE A 35 -3.64 -5.73 -4.48
N ILE A 36 -4.08 -6.63 -3.62
CA ILE A 36 -5.49 -6.99 -3.46
C ILE A 36 -6.21 -5.86 -2.73
N PRO A 37 -7.42 -5.42 -3.17
CA PRO A 37 -8.24 -4.47 -2.43
C PRO A 37 -8.39 -4.86 -0.96
N PHE A 38 -8.45 -3.87 -0.08
CA PHE A 38 -8.34 -4.10 1.34
C PHE A 38 -9.42 -5.02 1.93
N LEU A 39 -8.98 -5.82 2.89
CA LEU A 39 -9.77 -6.66 3.77
C LEU A 39 -9.91 -5.96 5.12
N GLU A 40 -11.05 -6.15 5.80
CA GLU A 40 -11.23 -5.67 7.17
C GLU A 40 -11.35 -6.85 8.14
N PRO A 41 -10.69 -6.81 9.32
CA PRO A 41 -10.91 -7.83 10.34
C PRO A 41 -12.36 -7.86 10.84
N HIS A 42 -12.90 -9.05 11.03
CA HIS A 42 -14.25 -9.29 11.56
C HIS A 42 -14.20 -10.10 12.85
N GLU A 43 -15.14 -9.84 13.77
CA GLU A 43 -15.18 -10.52 15.07
C GLU A 43 -15.58 -12.01 14.95
N LYS A 44 -16.59 -12.31 14.12
CA LYS A 44 -17.24 -13.64 14.06
C LYS A 44 -16.76 -14.54 12.92
N ARG A 45 -15.92 -14.03 12.01
CA ARG A 45 -15.41 -14.75 10.84
C ARG A 45 -14.10 -14.15 10.40
N ASP A 46 -13.29 -14.89 9.67
CA ASP A 46 -12.04 -14.36 9.14
C ASP A 46 -12.29 -13.48 7.91
N PHE A 47 -13.16 -13.93 6.99
CA PHE A 47 -13.42 -13.22 5.73
C PHE A 47 -14.92 -13.17 5.40
N LYS A 48 -15.35 -12.11 4.71
CA LYS A 48 -16.64 -12.07 4.01
C LYS A 48 -16.55 -12.87 2.70
N THR A 49 -17.69 -13.36 2.20
CA THR A 49 -17.75 -14.11 0.93
C THR A 49 -17.07 -13.36 -0.22
N ARG A 50 -17.27 -12.03 -0.32
CA ARG A 50 -16.63 -11.21 -1.35
C ARG A 50 -15.12 -11.11 -1.15
N GLU A 51 -14.66 -10.96 0.08
CA GLU A 51 -13.23 -10.91 0.43
C GLU A 51 -12.55 -12.25 0.09
N LEU A 52 -13.23 -13.37 0.37
CA LEU A 52 -12.76 -14.70 0.01
C LEU A 52 -12.45 -14.82 -1.49
N GLN A 53 -13.35 -14.34 -2.35
CA GLN A 53 -13.14 -14.39 -3.80
C GLN A 53 -11.88 -13.62 -4.24
N GLU A 54 -11.51 -12.57 -3.52
CA GLU A 54 -10.32 -11.78 -3.84
C GLU A 54 -9.01 -12.47 -3.44
N ILE A 55 -9.05 -13.35 -2.42
CA ILE A 55 -7.85 -13.95 -1.82
C ILE A 55 -7.72 -15.47 -2.04
N LEU A 56 -8.67 -16.13 -2.71
CA LEU A 56 -8.51 -17.54 -3.05
C LEU A 56 -7.21 -17.74 -3.84
N PRO A 57 -6.32 -18.69 -3.45
CA PRO A 57 -5.06 -18.94 -4.15
C PRO A 57 -5.26 -19.20 -5.65
N GLU A 58 -6.29 -19.99 -6.02
CA GLU A 58 -6.63 -20.28 -7.41
C GLU A 58 -7.04 -19.03 -8.23
N HIS A 59 -7.53 -17.97 -7.57
CA HIS A 59 -7.83 -16.70 -8.22
C HIS A 59 -6.62 -15.80 -8.39
N ASN A 60 -5.50 -16.14 -7.75
CA ASN A 60 -4.27 -15.37 -7.77
C ASN A 60 -3.07 -16.19 -8.30
N GLU A 61 -3.34 -17.30 -8.98
CA GLU A 61 -2.30 -18.14 -9.56
C GLU A 61 -1.41 -17.37 -10.54
N ASN A 62 -0.12 -17.71 -10.50
CA ASN A 62 0.88 -17.17 -11.41
C ASN A 62 1.10 -15.65 -11.34
N ILE A 63 0.59 -14.94 -10.34
CA ILE A 63 0.90 -13.54 -10.03
C ILE A 63 1.39 -13.42 -8.59
N TYR A 64 2.24 -12.42 -8.32
CA TYR A 64 2.60 -12.11 -6.94
C TYR A 64 1.52 -11.18 -6.36
N ALA A 65 0.53 -11.76 -5.72
CA ALA A 65 -0.59 -11.04 -5.12
C ALA A 65 -0.31 -10.71 -3.65
N VAL A 66 -0.53 -9.45 -3.26
CA VAL A 66 -0.29 -8.94 -1.90
C VAL A 66 -1.62 -8.51 -1.29
N PRO A 67 -2.17 -9.23 -0.31
CA PRO A 67 -3.36 -8.81 0.40
C PRO A 67 -3.13 -7.53 1.20
N GLN A 68 -4.07 -6.59 1.12
CA GLN A 68 -4.02 -5.37 1.92
C GLN A 68 -5.04 -5.44 3.06
N ILE A 69 -4.66 -5.03 4.27
CA ILE A 69 -5.53 -4.97 5.44
C ILE A 69 -5.79 -3.52 5.85
N LEU A 70 -7.06 -3.21 6.11
CA LEU A 70 -7.53 -1.91 6.59
C LEU A 70 -8.03 -2.04 8.02
N THR A 71 -7.25 -1.61 8.98
CA THR A 71 -7.62 -1.62 10.41
C THR A 71 -6.78 -0.59 11.17
N ASN A 72 -7.22 -0.25 12.38
CA ASN A 72 -6.46 0.48 13.40
C ASN A 72 -6.35 -0.32 14.71
N ARG A 73 -6.61 -1.64 14.65
CA ARG A 73 -6.47 -2.57 15.77
C ARG A 73 -5.43 -3.64 15.41
N SER A 74 -4.38 -3.73 16.19
CA SER A 74 -3.25 -4.63 15.95
C SER A 74 -3.65 -6.10 16.04
N GLU A 75 -4.51 -6.47 17.00
CA GLU A 75 -4.98 -7.85 17.14
C GLU A 75 -5.72 -8.32 15.88
N GLY A 76 -6.53 -7.40 15.29
CA GLY A 76 -7.24 -7.68 14.05
C GLY A 76 -6.30 -7.85 12.86
N PHE A 77 -5.25 -7.02 12.78
CA PHE A 77 -4.21 -7.13 11.75
C PHE A 77 -3.46 -8.46 11.88
N ILE A 78 -2.98 -8.78 13.08
CA ILE A 78 -2.20 -9.99 13.37
C ILE A 78 -3.01 -11.25 13.06
N LYS A 79 -4.26 -11.31 13.54
CA LYS A 79 -5.15 -12.44 13.26
C LYS A 79 -5.31 -12.68 11.76
N LEU A 80 -5.60 -11.61 11.01
CA LEU A 80 -5.85 -11.71 9.58
C LEU A 80 -4.58 -12.03 8.79
N ALA A 81 -3.45 -11.46 9.19
CA ALA A 81 -2.15 -11.74 8.58
C ALA A 81 -1.74 -13.21 8.75
N LYS A 82 -1.96 -13.80 9.93
CA LYS A 82 -1.69 -15.22 10.18
C LYS A 82 -2.60 -16.13 9.33
N ALA A 83 -3.88 -15.82 9.24
CA ALA A 83 -4.79 -16.57 8.37
C ALA A 83 -4.40 -16.49 6.88
N LEU A 84 -3.97 -15.33 6.41
CA LEU A 84 -3.49 -15.16 5.02
C LEU A 84 -2.17 -15.89 4.78
N LYS A 85 -1.28 -15.96 5.77
CA LYS A 85 -0.05 -16.75 5.69
C LYS A 85 -0.34 -18.25 5.49
N GLU A 86 -1.33 -18.79 6.19
CA GLU A 86 -1.76 -20.20 6.02
C GLU A 86 -2.23 -20.49 4.58
N TRP A 87 -2.67 -19.46 3.85
CA TRP A 87 -3.05 -19.55 2.43
C TRP A 87 -1.88 -19.30 1.47
N GLY A 88 -0.66 -19.17 1.99
CA GLY A 88 0.56 -19.02 1.21
C GLY A 88 0.96 -17.58 0.87
N TYR A 89 0.30 -16.58 1.44
CA TYR A 89 0.71 -15.17 1.25
C TYR A 89 1.95 -14.86 2.09
N GLU A 90 3.03 -14.44 1.43
CA GLU A 90 4.31 -14.11 2.08
C GLU A 90 4.41 -12.65 2.52
N GLU A 91 3.63 -11.77 1.90
CA GLU A 91 3.61 -10.34 2.16
C GLU A 91 2.19 -9.87 2.43
N ILE A 92 2.04 -9.03 3.48
CA ILE A 92 0.79 -8.39 3.86
C ILE A 92 1.00 -6.87 3.85
N ASN A 93 0.07 -6.15 3.23
CA ASN A 93 0.15 -4.69 3.14
C ASN A 93 -0.80 -4.02 4.14
N LEU A 94 -0.31 -3.02 4.87
CA LEU A 94 -1.12 -2.16 5.73
C LEU A 94 -1.63 -0.95 4.96
N ASN A 95 -2.95 -0.70 5.03
CA ASN A 95 -3.55 0.50 4.43
C ASN A 95 -3.56 1.68 5.40
N LEU A 96 -2.72 2.67 5.13
CA LEU A 96 -2.71 3.99 5.80
C LEU A 96 -3.01 5.13 4.80
N GLY A 97 -3.63 4.81 3.66
CA GLY A 97 -3.82 5.78 2.57
C GLY A 97 -5.26 6.01 2.12
N CYS A 98 -6.23 5.16 2.49
CA CYS A 98 -7.62 5.31 2.04
C CYS A 98 -8.22 6.62 2.55
N PRO A 99 -8.66 7.55 1.66
CA PRO A 99 -9.20 8.84 2.05
C PRO A 99 -10.73 8.84 2.21
N SER A 100 -11.38 7.69 2.04
CA SER A 100 -12.84 7.56 2.12
C SER A 100 -13.36 8.08 3.47
N LYS A 101 -14.37 8.93 3.44
CA LYS A 101 -14.98 9.53 4.64
C LYS A 101 -15.41 8.46 5.66
N THR A 102 -15.99 7.36 5.20
CA THR A 102 -16.44 6.25 6.06
C THR A 102 -15.29 5.50 6.73
N VAL A 103 -14.10 5.51 6.15
CA VAL A 103 -12.88 4.91 6.68
C VAL A 103 -12.21 5.88 7.67
N VAL A 104 -12.04 7.13 7.25
CA VAL A 104 -11.34 8.18 8.02
C VAL A 104 -12.07 8.50 9.33
N THR A 105 -13.41 8.57 9.34
CA THR A 105 -14.21 8.82 10.54
C THR A 105 -14.07 7.73 11.60
N LYS A 106 -13.67 6.51 11.20
CA LYS A 106 -13.36 5.40 12.10
C LYS A 106 -11.89 5.39 12.55
N GLY A 107 -11.11 6.40 12.21
CA GLY A 107 -9.67 6.47 12.50
C GLY A 107 -8.84 5.40 11.76
N LYS A 108 -9.32 4.89 10.60
CA LYS A 108 -8.63 3.91 9.76
C LYS A 108 -8.07 4.57 8.50
N GLY A 109 -7.25 3.84 7.74
CA GLY A 109 -6.64 4.35 6.51
C GLY A 109 -5.86 5.64 6.77
N SER A 110 -6.02 6.67 5.94
CA SER A 110 -5.35 7.95 6.14
C SER A 110 -5.82 8.71 7.40
N GLY A 111 -6.95 8.35 7.97
CA GLY A 111 -7.40 8.90 9.27
C GLY A 111 -6.54 8.45 10.45
N PHE A 112 -5.84 7.33 10.32
CA PHE A 112 -4.94 6.84 11.37
C PHE A 112 -3.64 7.65 11.46
N LEU A 113 -3.24 8.33 10.38
CA LEU A 113 -2.06 9.19 10.36
C LEU A 113 -2.14 10.39 11.33
N ALA A 114 -3.35 10.83 11.69
CA ALA A 114 -3.55 11.89 12.68
C ALA A 114 -3.37 11.44 14.13
N LYS A 115 -3.00 10.19 14.37
CA LYS A 115 -2.86 9.59 15.70
C LYS A 115 -1.49 8.92 15.87
N PRO A 116 -0.40 9.68 15.86
CA PRO A 116 0.95 9.13 15.77
C PRO A 116 1.32 8.20 16.93
N GLU A 117 0.86 8.47 18.15
CA GLU A 117 1.15 7.60 19.30
C GLU A 117 0.38 6.27 19.24
N GLU A 118 -0.91 6.29 18.83
CA GLU A 118 -1.68 5.08 18.60
C GLU A 118 -1.08 4.26 17.43
N LEU A 119 -0.67 4.95 16.36
CA LEU A 119 -0.03 4.32 15.20
C LEU A 119 1.32 3.68 15.56
N LYS A 120 2.12 4.36 16.40
CA LYS A 120 3.39 3.81 16.90
C LYS A 120 3.17 2.52 17.69
N LEU A 121 2.23 2.51 18.63
CA LEU A 121 1.90 1.31 19.39
C LEU A 121 1.44 0.17 18.46
N PHE A 122 0.51 0.47 17.56
CA PHE A 122 0.01 -0.48 16.56
C PHE A 122 1.15 -1.08 15.71
N LEU A 123 2.07 -0.25 15.19
CA LEU A 123 3.21 -0.73 14.40
C LEU A 123 4.14 -1.61 15.24
N THR A 124 4.45 -1.21 16.48
CA THR A 124 5.25 -2.03 17.39
C THR A 124 4.63 -3.42 17.55
N GLU A 125 3.36 -3.49 17.89
CA GLU A 125 2.66 -4.75 18.15
C GLU A 125 2.62 -5.69 16.91
N ILE A 126 2.35 -5.14 15.72
CA ILE A 126 2.29 -5.97 14.50
C ILE A 126 3.67 -6.45 14.04
N PHE A 127 4.71 -5.61 14.13
CA PHE A 127 6.05 -5.99 13.74
C PHE A 127 6.67 -6.98 14.72
N ASP A 128 6.42 -6.84 16.03
CA ASP A 128 6.88 -7.80 17.04
C ASP A 128 6.19 -9.15 16.87
N ALA A 129 4.87 -9.16 16.72
CA ALA A 129 4.08 -10.40 16.66
C ALA A 129 4.26 -11.19 15.34
N LEU A 130 4.63 -10.53 14.25
CA LEU A 130 4.75 -11.14 12.91
C LEU A 130 6.20 -11.22 12.42
N SER A 131 7.17 -10.91 13.30
CA SER A 131 8.60 -10.96 12.98
C SER A 131 9.02 -12.34 12.47
N GLY A 132 9.61 -12.38 11.28
CA GLY A 132 10.03 -13.63 10.64
C GLY A 132 8.89 -14.52 10.11
N GLU A 133 7.63 -14.13 10.32
CA GLU A 133 6.47 -14.88 9.85
C GLU A 133 5.98 -14.43 8.48
N VAL A 134 5.78 -13.13 8.30
CA VAL A 134 5.36 -12.51 7.04
C VAL A 134 6.09 -11.19 6.83
N LYS A 135 6.26 -10.79 5.59
CA LYS A 135 6.75 -9.46 5.24
C LYS A 135 5.61 -8.46 5.39
N ILE A 136 5.88 -7.31 5.98
CA ILE A 136 4.90 -6.24 6.12
C ILE A 136 5.32 -5.06 5.25
N SER A 137 4.49 -4.70 4.28
CA SER A 137 4.60 -3.44 3.54
C SER A 137 3.51 -2.46 3.98
N VAL A 138 3.76 -1.16 3.79
CA VAL A 138 2.82 -0.11 4.19
C VAL A 138 2.50 0.77 2.98
N LYS A 139 1.20 0.99 2.73
CA LYS A 139 0.75 1.96 1.74
C LYS A 139 0.14 3.18 2.42
N THR A 140 0.79 4.34 2.28
CA THR A 140 0.45 5.54 3.02
C THR A 140 0.20 6.77 2.14
N ARG A 141 -0.40 7.79 2.72
CA ARG A 141 -0.35 9.19 2.30
C ARG A 141 0.68 9.94 3.15
N ILE A 142 0.94 11.21 2.81
CA ILE A 142 1.94 12.05 3.48
C ILE A 142 1.40 12.79 4.72
N GLY A 143 0.20 12.51 5.14
CA GLY A 143 -0.46 13.10 6.30
C GLY A 143 -1.98 13.14 6.11
N LYS A 144 -2.68 13.67 7.10
CA LYS A 144 -4.13 13.86 7.07
C LYS A 144 -4.51 15.25 6.55
N GLU A 145 -4.02 16.31 7.15
CA GLU A 145 -4.39 17.69 6.86
C GLU A 145 -3.26 18.46 6.16
N ASP A 146 -2.01 18.28 6.62
CA ASP A 146 -0.87 19.08 6.21
C ASP A 146 0.31 18.20 5.74
N PRO A 147 0.99 18.54 4.63
CA PRO A 147 2.22 17.88 4.20
C PRO A 147 3.36 17.91 5.24
N GLU A 148 3.38 18.91 6.10
CA GLU A 148 4.36 19.04 7.20
C GLU A 148 4.21 17.94 8.27
N GLU A 149 3.16 17.14 8.23
CA GLU A 149 3.02 15.93 9.06
C GLU A 149 4.00 14.82 8.64
N PHE A 150 4.45 14.83 7.37
CA PHE A 150 5.18 13.70 6.79
C PHE A 150 6.57 13.44 7.38
N PRO A 151 7.40 14.45 7.70
CA PRO A 151 8.71 14.20 8.31
C PRO A 151 8.61 13.36 9.60
N ALA A 152 7.68 13.69 10.48
CA ALA A 152 7.46 12.94 11.73
C ALA A 152 6.90 11.52 11.46
N LEU A 153 6.03 11.38 10.47
CA LEU A 153 5.54 10.06 10.04
C LEU A 153 6.65 9.20 9.43
N LEU A 154 7.52 9.79 8.61
CA LEU A 154 8.66 9.09 8.02
C LEU A 154 9.65 8.62 9.10
N GLU A 155 9.94 9.48 10.09
CA GLU A 155 10.76 9.11 11.24
C GLU A 155 10.14 7.93 12.02
N LEU A 156 8.82 7.92 12.19
CA LEU A 156 8.11 6.81 12.79
C LEU A 156 8.25 5.53 11.94
N PHE A 157 8.00 5.60 10.64
CA PHE A 157 8.09 4.44 9.73
C PHE A 157 9.51 3.87 9.66
N ASN A 158 10.54 4.70 9.77
CA ASN A 158 11.95 4.29 9.77
C ASN A 158 12.34 3.41 10.99
N LYS A 159 11.51 3.35 12.02
CA LYS A 159 11.76 2.50 13.21
C LYS A 159 11.40 1.02 12.97
N TYR A 160 10.74 0.69 11.87
CA TYR A 160 10.24 -0.67 11.59
C TYR A 160 10.81 -1.19 10.26
N PRO A 161 11.21 -2.47 10.20
CA PRO A 161 11.80 -3.09 9.00
C PRO A 161 10.69 -3.47 8.00
N MET A 162 10.20 -2.49 7.24
CA MET A 162 9.17 -2.73 6.23
C MET A 162 9.76 -3.37 4.98
N GLU A 163 9.02 -4.31 4.35
CA GLU A 163 9.37 -4.81 3.01
C GLU A 163 9.43 -3.65 2.01
N GLU A 164 8.49 -2.71 2.11
CA GLU A 164 8.50 -1.45 1.39
C GLU A 164 7.49 -0.44 1.95
N LEU A 165 7.78 0.84 1.76
CA LEU A 165 6.89 1.96 2.04
C LEU A 165 6.37 2.55 0.73
N ILE A 166 5.08 2.36 0.43
CA ILE A 166 4.44 2.85 -0.77
C ILE A 166 3.80 4.20 -0.46
N ILE A 167 4.31 5.26 -1.08
CA ILE A 167 3.95 6.64 -0.75
C ILE A 167 3.09 7.25 -1.85
N HIS A 168 1.88 7.67 -1.47
CA HIS A 168 1.05 8.56 -2.29
C HIS A 168 1.26 9.99 -1.77
N PRO A 169 2.00 10.86 -2.49
CA PRO A 169 2.41 12.17 -1.97
C PRO A 169 1.29 13.23 -2.03
N ARG A 170 0.15 12.90 -1.42
CA ARG A 170 -1.00 13.75 -1.13
C ARG A 170 -1.41 13.55 0.33
N VAL A 171 -1.91 14.59 0.98
CA VAL A 171 -2.59 14.46 2.27
C VAL A 171 -4.00 13.88 2.07
N GLN A 172 -4.63 13.39 3.14
CA GLN A 172 -5.98 12.83 3.09
C GLN A 172 -6.99 13.84 2.52
N LYS A 173 -6.90 15.10 2.96
CA LYS A 173 -7.76 16.21 2.58
C LYS A 173 -7.80 16.46 1.06
N ASP A 174 -6.71 16.22 0.35
CA ASP A 174 -6.65 16.38 -1.10
C ASP A 174 -7.55 15.39 -1.87
N GLY A 175 -7.88 14.25 -1.27
CA GLY A 175 -8.57 13.19 -1.99
C GLY A 175 -7.74 12.71 -3.20
N TYR A 176 -8.25 13.02 -4.40
CA TYR A 176 -7.58 12.80 -5.69
C TYR A 176 -7.46 14.10 -6.51
N GLY A 177 -7.71 15.25 -5.89
CA GLY A 177 -7.80 16.55 -6.55
C GLY A 177 -6.43 17.18 -6.82
N ASN A 178 -5.71 17.56 -5.77
CA ASN A 178 -4.46 18.29 -5.91
C ASN A 178 -3.35 17.47 -6.59
N VAL A 179 -2.32 18.16 -7.09
CA VAL A 179 -1.13 17.52 -7.69
C VAL A 179 -0.33 16.81 -6.59
N PRO A 180 0.26 15.62 -6.87
CA PRO A 180 1.19 14.98 -5.95
C PRO A 180 2.38 15.89 -5.61
N ARG A 181 2.71 16.01 -4.32
CA ARG A 181 3.82 16.85 -3.83
C ARG A 181 5.14 16.11 -3.94
N LEU A 182 5.80 16.31 -5.06
CA LEU A 182 7.05 15.62 -5.38
C LEU A 182 8.21 16.04 -4.46
N GLU A 183 8.18 17.25 -3.91
CA GLU A 183 9.13 17.73 -2.91
C GLU A 183 9.09 16.92 -1.60
N ILE A 184 7.89 16.48 -1.19
CA ILE A 184 7.74 15.60 -0.03
C ILE A 184 8.19 14.16 -0.34
N TYR A 185 7.98 13.70 -1.57
CA TYR A 185 8.50 12.40 -2.00
C TYR A 185 10.05 12.41 -2.06
N GLU A 186 10.64 13.52 -2.47
CA GLU A 186 12.11 13.72 -2.45
C GLU A 186 12.71 13.59 -1.04
N LEU A 187 11.98 14.08 -0.02
CA LEU A 187 12.38 13.87 1.36
C LEU A 187 12.42 12.36 1.71
N ALA A 188 11.39 11.62 1.30
CA ALA A 188 11.37 10.17 1.51
C ALA A 188 12.51 9.46 0.79
N GLU A 189 12.82 9.85 -0.46
CA GLU A 189 13.93 9.24 -1.21
C GLU A 189 15.26 9.41 -0.50
N LYS A 190 15.47 10.57 0.15
CA LYS A 190 16.72 10.89 0.87
C LYS A 190 16.81 10.29 2.26
N GLN A 191 15.68 10.11 2.96
CA GLN A 191 15.67 9.83 4.39
C GLN A 191 15.02 8.50 4.78
N SER A 192 14.35 7.81 3.85
CA SER A 192 13.74 6.53 4.19
C SER A 192 14.80 5.46 4.44
N MET A 193 14.67 4.76 5.55
CA MET A 193 15.46 3.56 5.86
C MET A 193 14.86 2.30 5.20
N ASN A 194 13.62 2.39 4.75
CA ASN A 194 12.92 1.32 4.06
C ASN A 194 12.96 1.51 2.54
N PRO A 195 12.89 0.43 1.75
CA PRO A 195 12.67 0.56 0.30
C PRO A 195 11.38 1.33 0.02
N ILE A 196 11.45 2.33 -0.87
CA ILE A 196 10.28 3.15 -1.21
C ILE A 196 9.69 2.79 -2.57
N CYS A 197 8.38 2.98 -2.69
CA CYS A 197 7.61 2.87 -3.93
C CYS A 197 6.79 4.14 -4.15
N TYR A 198 6.93 4.75 -5.33
CA TYR A 198 6.10 5.89 -5.69
C TYR A 198 4.71 5.44 -6.15
N ASN A 199 3.68 6.08 -5.62
CA ASN A 199 2.31 5.93 -6.09
C ASN A 199 1.66 7.30 -6.28
N GLY A 200 1.52 7.73 -7.51
CA GLY A 200 0.94 9.02 -7.87
C GLY A 200 0.34 8.99 -9.29
N ASP A 201 0.03 10.16 -9.83
CA ASP A 201 -0.59 10.32 -11.14
C ASP A 201 0.38 10.02 -12.28
N LEU A 202 0.62 8.73 -12.53
CA LEU A 202 1.39 8.24 -13.66
C LEU A 202 0.44 7.65 -14.70
N TYR A 203 0.29 8.32 -15.84
CA TYR A 203 -0.61 7.94 -16.93
C TYR A 203 0.11 7.71 -18.25
N THR A 204 1.31 8.28 -18.44
CA THR A 204 2.06 8.22 -19.69
C THR A 204 3.50 7.76 -19.46
N ARG A 205 4.11 7.20 -20.51
CA ARG A 205 5.53 6.83 -20.49
C ARG A 205 6.45 8.04 -20.23
N GLU A 206 6.07 9.21 -20.69
CA GLU A 206 6.81 10.44 -20.45
C GLU A 206 6.82 10.82 -18.96
N GLN A 207 5.66 10.73 -18.30
CA GLN A 207 5.56 10.98 -16.85
C GLN A 207 6.39 9.97 -16.03
N ILE A 208 6.43 8.70 -16.45
CA ILE A 208 7.27 7.67 -15.82
C ILE A 208 8.75 8.04 -15.99
N ARG A 209 9.18 8.37 -17.21
CA ARG A 209 10.55 8.77 -17.49
C ARG A 209 10.96 9.98 -16.67
N ASN A 210 10.18 11.06 -16.71
CA ASN A 210 10.46 12.29 -15.97
C ASN A 210 10.57 12.05 -14.46
N LEU A 211 9.71 11.15 -13.91
CA LEU A 211 9.76 10.77 -12.50
C LEU A 211 11.06 10.01 -12.17
N THR A 212 11.42 9.03 -12.98
CA THR A 212 12.61 8.19 -12.74
C THR A 212 13.92 8.95 -12.98
N GLU A 213 13.93 9.94 -13.87
CA GLU A 213 15.05 10.87 -14.06
C GLU A 213 15.20 11.81 -12.85
N ARG A 214 14.08 12.30 -12.31
CA ARG A 214 14.06 13.16 -11.12
C ARG A 214 14.45 12.40 -9.85
N PHE A 215 13.99 11.15 -9.72
CA PHE A 215 14.19 10.31 -8.55
C PHE A 215 14.92 9.01 -8.91
N PRO A 216 16.24 9.07 -9.17
CA PRO A 216 16.99 7.91 -9.62
C PRO A 216 17.14 6.78 -8.58
N GLY A 217 16.85 7.06 -7.30
CA GLY A 217 16.78 6.07 -6.23
C GLY A 217 15.49 5.24 -6.25
N THR A 218 14.42 5.75 -6.88
CA THR A 218 13.13 5.09 -6.93
C THR A 218 13.14 3.96 -7.96
N GLN A 219 13.04 2.73 -7.46
CA GLN A 219 13.05 1.51 -8.28
C GLN A 219 11.69 0.79 -8.30
N ARG A 220 10.66 1.38 -7.71
CA ARG A 220 9.31 0.80 -7.60
C ARG A 220 8.26 1.84 -7.90
N LEU A 221 7.35 1.51 -8.81
CA LEU A 221 6.27 2.40 -9.24
C LEU A 221 4.93 1.65 -9.14
N MET A 222 3.98 2.22 -8.40
CA MET A 222 2.64 1.65 -8.27
C MET A 222 1.63 2.47 -9.07
N PHE A 223 0.88 1.79 -9.92
CA PHE A 223 -0.13 2.37 -10.78
C PHE A 223 -1.54 2.03 -10.29
N GLY A 224 -2.39 3.03 -10.19
CA GLY A 224 -3.82 2.86 -9.96
C GLY A 224 -4.59 3.24 -11.21
N ARG A 225 -5.11 4.46 -11.23
CA ARG A 225 -5.91 5.00 -12.35
C ARG A 225 -5.18 5.00 -13.70
N GLY A 226 -3.84 4.93 -13.70
CA GLY A 226 -3.05 4.84 -14.92
C GLY A 226 -3.41 3.61 -15.77
N PHE A 227 -3.69 2.47 -15.15
CA PHE A 227 -4.12 1.27 -15.87
C PHE A 227 -5.56 1.30 -16.39
N LEU A 228 -6.36 2.32 -16.02
CA LEU A 228 -7.77 2.42 -16.40
C LEU A 228 -8.01 3.44 -17.52
N ARG A 229 -7.00 4.21 -17.89
CA ARG A 229 -7.15 5.35 -18.82
C ARG A 229 -6.62 5.11 -20.23
N ASN A 230 -6.04 3.95 -20.49
CA ASN A 230 -5.51 3.61 -21.82
C ASN A 230 -6.23 2.40 -22.38
#